data_70b0cfe7771f2456109dd8f76cee5335
#
_entry.id   70b0cfe7771f2456109dd8f76cee5335
#
_cell.length_a   1.000
_cell.length_b   1.000
_cell.length_c   1.000
_cell.angle_alpha   90.00
_cell.angle_beta   90.00
_cell.angle_gamma   90.00
#
_symmetry.space_group_name_H-M   'P 1'
#
loop_
_entity.id
_entity.type
_entity.pdbx_description
1 polymer ?
#
loop_
_entity_poly.entity_id
_entity_poly.type
_entity_poly.pdbx_seq_one_letter_code
_entity_poly.pdbx_strand_id
1 'polypeptide(L)'
;MNERIKTLRADTQRTQEFFAQVMAYTLGPVELKSLMDENKVRVVDVRRAEDYAISHIPGAISLPIEILTDNLDKLSKEEVSVVYCYNQQCHLGARACYKLAQYNYPVMHLDGGFKTWVEDFRFATE
;
A
#
# COMPACT_ATOMS: atom_id res chain seq x y z
N MET A 1 -14.99 -7.53 29.11
CA MET A 1 -14.69 -7.87 27.71
C MET A 1 -15.77 -8.81 27.18
N ASN A 2 -16.20 -8.54 25.98
CA ASN A 2 -17.27 -9.29 25.31
C ASN A 2 -16.86 -10.74 25.03
N GLU A 3 -17.80 -11.67 25.19
CA GLU A 3 -17.54 -13.10 25.00
C GLU A 3 -17.09 -13.42 23.56
N ARG A 4 -17.65 -12.73 22.58
CA ARG A 4 -17.24 -12.91 21.18
C ARG A 4 -15.76 -12.61 20.99
N ILE A 5 -15.29 -11.54 21.60
CA ILE A 5 -13.88 -11.12 21.49
C ILE A 5 -12.98 -12.14 22.19
N LYS A 6 -13.40 -12.64 23.35
CA LYS A 6 -12.65 -13.68 24.06
C LYS A 6 -12.53 -14.94 23.22
N THR A 7 -13.63 -15.36 22.60
CA THR A 7 -13.66 -16.56 21.75
C THR A 7 -12.73 -16.40 20.54
N LEU A 8 -12.80 -15.25 19.86
CA LEU A 8 -11.91 -14.99 18.72
C LEU A 8 -10.44 -14.99 19.13
N ARG A 9 -10.13 -14.36 20.27
CA ARG A 9 -8.75 -14.32 20.75
C ARG A 9 -8.21 -15.70 21.11
N ALA A 10 -9.05 -16.59 21.59
CA ALA A 10 -8.65 -17.96 21.94
C ALA A 10 -8.42 -18.84 20.73
N ASP A 11 -8.98 -18.46 19.57
CA ASP A 11 -8.82 -19.20 18.31
C ASP A 11 -7.49 -18.78 17.66
N THR A 12 -6.41 -19.41 18.10
CA THR A 12 -5.06 -19.02 17.66
C THR A 12 -4.78 -19.35 16.20
N GLN A 13 -5.47 -20.33 15.63
CA GLN A 13 -5.34 -20.64 14.20
C GLN A 13 -5.91 -19.53 13.34
N ARG A 14 -7.08 -19.02 13.71
CA ARG A 14 -7.70 -17.88 13.02
C ARG A 14 -6.86 -16.60 13.20
N THR A 15 -6.24 -16.45 14.37
CA THR A 15 -5.33 -15.34 14.64
C THR A 15 -4.12 -15.38 13.70
N GLN A 16 -3.53 -16.57 13.52
CA GLN A 16 -2.40 -16.73 12.60
C GLN A 16 -2.79 -16.32 11.18
N GLU A 17 -3.95 -16.74 10.71
CA GLU A 17 -4.43 -16.41 9.36
C GLU A 17 -4.60 -14.90 9.18
N PHE A 18 -5.18 -14.24 10.18
CA PHE A 18 -5.37 -12.79 10.13
C PHE A 18 -4.03 -12.06 10.02
N PHE A 19 -3.06 -12.43 10.84
CA PHE A 19 -1.77 -11.74 10.81
C PHE A 19 -0.92 -12.11 9.61
N ALA A 20 -1.09 -13.31 9.07
CA ALA A 20 -0.49 -13.65 7.78
C ALA A 20 -1.01 -12.71 6.68
N GLN A 21 -2.31 -12.42 6.68
CA GLN A 21 -2.90 -11.47 5.74
C GLN A 21 -2.35 -10.05 5.95
N VAL A 22 -2.24 -9.60 7.19
CA VAL A 22 -1.66 -8.28 7.48
C VAL A 22 -0.25 -8.17 6.90
N MET A 23 0.59 -9.19 7.13
CA MET A 23 1.95 -9.19 6.63
C MET A 23 2.03 -9.31 5.11
N ALA A 24 1.08 -10.01 4.50
CA ALA A 24 1.07 -10.22 3.06
C ALA A 24 0.58 -8.98 2.30
N TYR A 25 -0.34 -8.21 2.89
CA TYR A 25 -1.05 -7.16 2.16
C TYR A 25 -0.70 -5.74 2.60
N THR A 26 0.03 -5.58 3.69
CA THR A 26 0.40 -4.26 4.19
C THR A 26 1.88 -4.20 4.55
N LEU A 27 2.41 -2.97 4.61
CA LEU A 27 3.75 -2.73 5.12
C LEU A 27 3.84 -1.29 5.61
N GLY A 28 4.85 -1.01 6.43
CA GLY A 28 5.13 0.36 6.90
C GLY A 28 6.24 1.01 6.08
N PRO A 29 6.53 2.30 6.37
CA PRO A 29 7.55 3.06 5.63
C PRO A 29 8.96 2.48 5.68
N VAL A 30 9.38 1.95 6.83
CA VAL A 30 10.73 1.38 6.96
C VAL A 30 10.89 0.16 6.06
N GLU A 31 9.91 -0.74 6.09
CA GLU A 31 9.94 -1.93 5.25
C GLU A 31 9.88 -1.57 3.76
N LEU A 32 9.03 -0.60 3.40
CA LEU A 32 8.95 -0.14 2.03
C LEU A 32 10.30 0.42 1.55
N LYS A 33 10.92 1.26 2.36
CA LYS A 33 12.21 1.85 2.01
C LYS A 33 13.26 0.78 1.75
N SER A 34 13.29 -0.26 2.58
CA SER A 34 14.20 -1.39 2.40
C SER A 34 13.96 -2.12 1.09
N LEU A 35 12.68 -2.39 0.76
CA LEU A 35 12.33 -3.07 -0.50
C LEU A 35 12.64 -2.21 -1.72
N MET A 36 12.47 -0.89 -1.62
CA MET A 36 12.83 0.03 -2.68
C MET A 36 14.34 0.00 -2.95
N ASP A 37 15.14 -0.01 -1.89
CA ASP A 37 16.61 -0.05 -2.00
C ASP A 37 17.08 -1.34 -2.70
N GLU A 38 16.30 -2.42 -2.58
CA GLU A 38 16.58 -3.69 -3.22
C GLU A 38 15.95 -3.83 -4.60
N ASN A 39 15.23 -2.82 -5.08
CA ASN A 39 14.51 -2.84 -6.36
C ASN A 39 13.51 -4.00 -6.47
N LYS A 40 12.84 -4.34 -5.37
CA LYS A 40 11.93 -5.50 -5.33
C LYS A 40 10.47 -5.15 -5.50
N VAL A 41 10.13 -3.87 -5.53
CA VAL A 41 8.73 -3.43 -5.59
C VAL A 41 8.57 -2.25 -6.54
N ARG A 42 7.35 -2.09 -7.04
CA ARG A 42 6.93 -0.92 -7.80
C ARG A 42 6.08 -0.05 -6.88
N VAL A 43 6.43 1.20 -6.70
CA VAL A 43 5.66 2.12 -5.84
C VAL A 43 4.67 2.89 -6.70
N VAL A 44 3.41 2.89 -6.28
CA VAL A 44 2.30 3.48 -7.05
C VAL A 44 1.58 4.52 -6.21
N ASP A 45 1.58 5.75 -6.70
CA ASP A 45 0.90 6.87 -6.07
C ASP A 45 -0.47 7.06 -6.72
N VAL A 46 -1.55 6.82 -5.95
CA VAL A 46 -2.92 6.93 -6.48
C VAL A 46 -3.61 8.23 -6.08
N ARG A 47 -2.85 9.17 -5.51
CA ARG A 47 -3.34 10.51 -5.22
C ARG A 47 -3.54 11.28 -6.52
N ARG A 48 -4.10 12.48 -6.40
CA ARG A 48 -4.25 13.38 -7.56
C ARG A 48 -2.89 13.68 -8.17
N ALA A 49 -2.87 13.78 -9.50
CA ALA A 49 -1.63 14.08 -10.23
C ALA A 49 -0.97 15.38 -9.76
N GLU A 50 -1.77 16.39 -9.40
CA GLU A 50 -1.28 17.68 -8.91
C GLU A 50 -0.49 17.52 -7.61
N ASP A 51 -0.96 16.66 -6.72
CA ASP A 51 -0.28 16.42 -5.44
C ASP A 51 1.00 15.61 -5.63
N TYR A 52 0.98 14.64 -6.53
CA TYR A 52 2.18 13.90 -6.91
C TYR A 52 3.25 14.86 -7.46
N ALA A 53 2.85 15.80 -8.30
CA ALA A 53 3.78 16.75 -8.92
C ALA A 53 4.47 17.64 -7.88
N ILE A 54 3.79 17.96 -6.78
CA ILE A 54 4.37 18.76 -5.71
C ILE A 54 5.44 17.94 -4.97
N SER A 55 5.11 16.71 -4.60
CA SER A 55 6.01 15.85 -3.83
C SER A 55 5.47 14.43 -3.81
N HIS A 56 6.36 13.44 -3.93
CA HIS A 56 5.98 12.03 -3.91
C HIS A 56 7.12 11.17 -3.38
N ILE A 57 6.84 9.91 -3.08
CA ILE A 57 7.85 8.93 -2.67
C ILE A 57 8.79 8.70 -3.85
N PRO A 58 10.13 8.72 -3.63
CA PRO A 58 11.09 8.56 -4.74
C PRO A 58 10.83 7.32 -5.58
N GLY A 59 10.83 7.49 -6.90
CA GLY A 59 10.60 6.39 -7.84
C GLY A 59 9.15 5.97 -8.02
N ALA A 60 8.22 6.57 -7.27
CA ALA A 60 6.80 6.25 -7.41
C ALA A 60 6.28 6.70 -8.77
N ILE A 61 5.38 5.91 -9.35
CA ILE A 61 4.68 6.32 -10.57
C ILE A 61 3.30 6.87 -10.20
N SER A 62 2.88 7.90 -10.91
CA SER A 62 1.58 8.53 -10.68
C SER A 62 0.51 7.80 -11.47
N LEU A 63 -0.39 7.14 -10.75
CA LEU A 63 -1.56 6.48 -11.34
C LEU A 63 -2.81 6.82 -10.53
N PRO A 64 -3.31 8.06 -10.65
CA PRO A 64 -4.56 8.43 -9.98
C PRO A 64 -5.64 7.38 -10.23
N ILE A 65 -6.47 7.15 -9.21
CA ILE A 65 -7.42 6.04 -9.25
C ILE A 65 -8.37 6.10 -10.46
N GLU A 66 -8.67 7.30 -10.95
CA GLU A 66 -9.58 7.50 -12.08
C GLU A 66 -9.02 6.94 -13.39
N ILE A 67 -7.69 6.88 -13.52
CA ILE A 67 -7.05 6.39 -14.76
C ILE A 67 -6.31 5.07 -14.56
N LEU A 68 -6.40 4.48 -13.37
CA LEU A 68 -5.63 3.30 -12.99
C LEU A 68 -5.82 2.14 -13.97
N THR A 69 -7.08 1.77 -14.24
CA THR A 69 -7.39 0.62 -15.08
C THR A 69 -7.04 0.83 -16.55
N ASP A 70 -6.88 2.07 -16.98
CA ASP A 70 -6.47 2.39 -18.35
C ASP A 70 -4.95 2.38 -18.54
N ASN A 71 -4.19 2.17 -17.45
CA ASN A 71 -2.74 2.28 -17.45
C ASN A 71 -2.06 1.08 -16.79
N LEU A 72 -2.69 -0.09 -16.82
CA LEU A 72 -2.16 -1.30 -16.20
C LEU A 72 -0.85 -1.77 -16.87
N ASP A 73 -0.63 -1.40 -18.12
CA ASP A 73 0.59 -1.71 -18.84
C ASP A 73 1.86 -1.08 -18.22
N LYS A 74 1.68 -0.09 -17.34
CA LYS A 74 2.79 0.52 -16.60
C LYS A 74 3.24 -0.32 -15.41
N LEU A 75 2.51 -1.37 -15.08
CA LEU A 75 2.77 -2.25 -13.96
C LEU A 75 3.14 -3.64 -14.45
N SER A 76 3.81 -4.41 -13.59
CA SER A 76 4.19 -5.79 -13.90
C SER A 76 3.49 -6.75 -12.94
N LYS A 77 3.12 -7.91 -13.45
CA LYS A 77 2.61 -9.01 -12.61
C LYS A 77 3.74 -9.80 -11.97
N GLU A 78 4.98 -9.53 -12.38
CA GLU A 78 6.17 -10.21 -11.86
C GLU A 78 6.74 -9.54 -10.61
N GLU A 79 6.28 -8.33 -10.29
CA GLU A 79 6.71 -7.63 -9.07
C GLU A 79 5.49 -7.08 -8.32
N VAL A 80 5.67 -6.92 -7.01
CA VAL A 80 4.61 -6.36 -6.15
C VAL A 80 4.49 -4.86 -6.38
N SER A 81 3.27 -4.40 -6.59
CA SER A 81 2.95 -2.97 -6.62
C SER A 81 2.57 -2.53 -5.21
N VAL A 82 3.34 -1.63 -4.63
CA VAL A 82 3.02 -1.04 -3.32
C VAL A 82 2.28 0.27 -3.56
N VAL A 83 1.04 0.31 -3.13
CA VAL A 83 0.12 1.43 -3.39
C VAL A 83 0.03 2.33 -2.17
N TYR A 84 0.03 3.64 -2.40
CA TYR A 84 -0.21 4.59 -1.30
C TYR A 84 -1.09 5.75 -1.73
N CYS A 85 -1.76 6.35 -0.75
CA CYS A 85 -2.53 7.58 -0.91
C CYS A 85 -2.12 8.60 0.15
N TYR A 86 -3.04 9.42 0.63
CA TYR A 86 -2.70 10.57 1.47
C TYR A 86 -2.31 10.21 2.91
N ASN A 87 -3.14 9.37 3.56
CA ASN A 87 -2.98 9.06 4.98
C ASN A 87 -3.72 7.77 5.32
N GLN A 88 -3.67 7.38 6.60
CA GLN A 88 -4.26 6.12 7.07
C GLN A 88 -5.77 6.06 6.88
N GLN A 89 -6.45 7.20 6.94
CA GLN A 89 -7.90 7.25 6.82
C GLN A 89 -8.39 7.28 5.37
N CYS A 90 -7.50 7.49 4.42
CA CYS A 90 -7.86 7.55 3.00
C CYS A 90 -8.04 6.16 2.42
N HIS A 91 -9.20 5.89 1.84
CA HIS A 91 -9.50 4.58 1.25
C HIS A 91 -9.11 4.46 -0.22
N LEU A 92 -8.54 5.49 -0.83
CA LEU A 92 -8.12 5.42 -2.24
C LEU A 92 -7.11 4.31 -2.46
N GLY A 93 -6.13 4.18 -1.55
CA GLY A 93 -5.12 3.13 -1.66
C GLY A 93 -5.73 1.73 -1.58
N ALA A 94 -6.61 1.51 -0.60
CA ALA A 94 -7.29 0.22 -0.46
C ALA A 94 -8.14 -0.10 -1.69
N ARG A 95 -8.86 0.89 -2.22
CA ARG A 95 -9.68 0.72 -3.42
C ARG A 95 -8.82 0.40 -4.65
N ALA A 96 -7.68 1.06 -4.77
CA ALA A 96 -6.74 0.79 -5.86
C ALA A 96 -6.17 -0.63 -5.75
N CYS A 97 -5.79 -1.06 -4.54
CA CYS A 97 -5.33 -2.43 -4.32
C CYS A 97 -6.39 -3.45 -4.70
N TYR A 98 -7.65 -3.20 -4.33
CA TYR A 98 -8.76 -4.08 -4.69
C TYR A 98 -8.89 -4.20 -6.22
N LYS A 99 -8.84 -3.05 -6.92
CA LYS A 99 -8.92 -3.04 -8.38
C LYS A 99 -7.76 -3.78 -9.04
N LEU A 100 -6.53 -3.51 -8.59
CA LEU A 100 -5.35 -4.16 -9.16
C LEU A 100 -5.38 -5.67 -8.95
N ALA A 101 -5.81 -6.12 -7.76
CA ALA A 101 -5.94 -7.54 -7.48
C ALA A 101 -6.98 -8.20 -8.38
N GLN A 102 -8.07 -7.50 -8.73
CA GLN A 102 -9.07 -8.02 -9.68
C GLN A 102 -8.47 -8.30 -11.06
N TYR A 103 -7.42 -7.57 -11.43
CA TYR A 103 -6.70 -7.75 -12.69
C TYR A 103 -5.45 -8.63 -12.51
N ASN A 104 -5.34 -9.31 -11.37
CA ASN A 104 -4.27 -10.27 -11.05
C ASN A 104 -2.89 -9.64 -10.85
N TYR A 105 -2.84 -8.39 -10.42
CA TYR A 105 -1.59 -7.74 -10.02
C TYR A 105 -1.36 -7.96 -8.52
N PRO A 106 -0.20 -8.48 -8.10
CA PRO A 106 0.10 -8.61 -6.67
C PRO A 106 0.31 -7.23 -6.08
N VAL A 107 -0.31 -6.97 -4.94
CA VAL A 107 -0.31 -5.64 -4.33
C VAL A 107 -0.04 -5.70 -2.83
N MET A 108 0.50 -4.59 -2.31
CA MET A 108 0.54 -4.29 -0.88
C MET A 108 0.11 -2.85 -0.70
N HIS A 109 -0.41 -2.54 0.47
CA HIS A 109 -0.87 -1.19 0.79
C HIS A 109 0.05 -0.58 1.86
N LEU A 110 0.58 0.60 1.58
CA LEU A 110 1.44 1.31 2.53
C LEU A 110 0.59 1.89 3.66
N ASP A 111 0.84 1.42 4.88
CA ASP A 111 0.18 1.94 6.08
C ASP A 111 0.59 3.39 6.32
N GLY A 112 -0.39 4.23 6.63
CA GLY A 112 -0.18 5.63 6.94
C GLY A 112 -0.07 6.55 5.73
N GLY A 113 0.16 6.00 4.54
CA GLY A 113 0.24 6.77 3.30
C GLY A 113 1.39 7.76 3.27
N PHE A 114 1.26 8.75 2.41
CA PHE A 114 2.29 9.78 2.21
C PHE A 114 2.56 10.59 3.48
N LYS A 115 1.51 10.87 4.25
CA LYS A 115 1.64 11.63 5.50
C LYS A 115 2.62 10.97 6.47
N THR A 116 2.48 9.66 6.68
CA THR A 116 3.36 8.93 7.60
C THR A 116 4.79 8.89 7.08
N TRP A 117 4.96 8.68 5.77
CA TRP A 117 6.28 8.71 5.13
C TRP A 117 7.02 10.03 5.40
N VAL A 118 6.32 11.15 5.22
CA VAL A 118 6.92 12.49 5.33
C VAL A 118 6.99 13.00 6.77
N GLU A 119 5.87 12.93 7.50
CA GLU A 119 5.75 13.62 8.79
C GLU A 119 6.30 12.79 9.95
N ASP A 120 6.01 11.50 9.98
CA ASP A 120 6.45 10.65 11.09
C ASP A 120 7.86 10.12 10.89
N PHE A 121 8.19 9.67 9.70
CA PHE A 121 9.49 9.07 9.42
C PHE A 121 10.47 10.04 8.76
N ARG A 122 9.99 11.15 8.20
CA ARG A 122 10.81 12.19 7.57
C ARG A 122 11.74 11.63 6.50
N PHE A 123 11.24 10.67 5.74
CA PHE A 123 11.99 10.10 4.63
C PHE A 123 11.98 11.06 3.43
N ALA A 124 12.98 10.90 2.56
CA ALA A 124 13.14 11.76 1.39
C ALA A 124 11.96 11.65 0.42
N THR A 125 11.72 12.75 -0.29
CA THR A 125 10.71 12.82 -1.36
C THR A 125 11.35 13.33 -2.65
N GLU A 126 10.64 13.15 -3.73
CA GLU A 126 11.00 13.70 -5.04
C GLU A 126 10.04 14.76 -5.49
#